data_d672f6acc97bac80fbf0549b4dfe295f
#
_entry.id   d672f6acc97bac80fbf0549b4dfe295f
#
_cell.length_a   1.000
_cell.length_b   1.000
_cell.length_c   1.000
_cell.angle_alpha   90.00
_cell.angle_beta   90.00
_cell.angle_gamma   90.00
#
_symmetry.space_group_name_H-M   'P 1'
#
loop_
_entity.id
_entity.type
_entity.pdbx_description
1 polymer ?
#
loop_
_entity_poly.entity_id
_entity_poly.type
_entity_poly.pdbx_seq_one_letter_code
_entity_poly.pdbx_strand_id
1 'polypeptide(L)'
;MKTCFCFALLMLAPLMGWAGDVPAGSAGSPVLVELFTSEGCSSCPPADAMLTKLDGEQPIAGAQLIVLGEHVDYWDHDGWKDAYSSHAFTERQEDYARRFRLSEPFTPQMVVDGAAQMNGSNGALVARALEDARGRAKVPVRISSVTAENAKTLRVHVEVEAMPADFKARKAEIFVAVALNRAESHVSGGENKGRDIRHVAVAESIEKVGTVEKGKSFDREVAVKVKSTGDLGNLRVIAFVQEADAGAVVGAAMSGAGQ
;
A
#
# COMPACT_ATOMS: atom_id res chain seq x y z
N MET A 1 -60.73 60.11 24.81
CA MET A 1 -59.29 59.86 24.51
C MET A 1 -59.06 58.33 24.64
N LYS A 2 -58.99 57.64 23.48
CA LYS A 2 -58.80 56.16 23.44
C LYS A 2 -57.39 55.89 22.91
N THR A 3 -56.50 55.42 23.76
CA THR A 3 -55.14 55.03 23.44
C THR A 3 -55.14 53.62 22.90
N CYS A 4 -54.74 53.46 21.64
CA CYS A 4 -54.55 52.14 20.98
C CYS A 4 -53.13 51.64 21.20
N PHE A 5 -52.98 50.53 21.88
CA PHE A 5 -51.69 49.82 22.06
C PHE A 5 -51.51 48.82 20.90
N CYS A 6 -50.58 49.12 20.01
CA CYS A 6 -50.12 48.11 18.99
C CYS A 6 -49.10 47.18 19.60
N PHE A 7 -49.48 45.95 19.73
CA PHE A 7 -48.50 44.81 20.03
C PHE A 7 -47.81 44.41 18.76
N ALA A 8 -46.51 44.67 18.69
CA ALA A 8 -45.67 44.14 17.62
C ALA A 8 -45.21 42.69 18.00
N LEU A 9 -45.69 41.73 17.23
CA LEU A 9 -45.31 40.32 17.34
C LEU A 9 -43.99 40.10 16.62
N LEU A 10 -42.88 39.95 17.36
CA LEU A 10 -41.59 39.58 16.80
C LEU A 10 -41.60 38.07 16.47
N MET A 11 -41.63 37.76 15.18
CA MET A 11 -41.40 36.38 14.68
C MET A 11 -39.92 36.05 14.76
N LEU A 12 -39.51 35.20 15.70
CA LEU A 12 -38.20 34.57 15.72
C LEU A 12 -38.20 33.45 14.66
N ALA A 13 -37.48 33.65 13.56
CA ALA A 13 -37.19 32.58 12.61
C ALA A 13 -36.06 31.71 13.18
N PRO A 14 -36.19 30.35 13.18
CA PRO A 14 -35.09 29.48 13.56
C PRO A 14 -34.02 29.54 12.48
N LEU A 15 -32.81 29.93 12.85
CA LEU A 15 -31.58 29.71 12.06
C LEU A 15 -31.35 28.21 11.95
N MET A 16 -31.76 27.60 10.85
CA MET A 16 -31.28 26.28 10.46
C MET A 16 -29.80 26.40 10.15
N GLY A 17 -28.95 26.02 11.12
CA GLY A 17 -27.55 25.84 10.91
C GLY A 17 -27.39 24.69 9.90
N TRP A 18 -26.87 24.97 8.72
CA TRP A 18 -26.29 23.98 7.85
C TRP A 18 -25.04 23.42 8.57
N ALA A 19 -25.17 22.23 9.15
CA ALA A 19 -24.02 21.40 9.44
C ALA A 19 -23.45 21.01 8.06
N GLY A 20 -22.50 21.79 7.57
CA GLY A 20 -21.70 21.39 6.43
C GLY A 20 -20.99 20.12 6.84
N ASP A 21 -21.27 19.00 6.15
CA ASP A 21 -20.39 17.84 6.16
C ASP A 21 -19.00 18.35 5.81
N VAL A 22 -18.11 18.36 6.81
CA VAL A 22 -16.68 18.53 6.58
C VAL A 22 -16.28 17.25 5.85
N PRO A 23 -15.86 17.29 4.58
CA PRO A 23 -15.36 16.10 3.92
C PRO A 23 -14.21 15.60 4.77
N ALA A 24 -14.28 14.34 5.22
CA ALA A 24 -13.17 13.63 5.85
C ALA A 24 -11.92 13.97 5.01
N GLY A 25 -10.91 14.56 5.66
CA GLY A 25 -9.77 15.18 4.99
C GLY A 25 -9.29 14.29 3.85
N SER A 26 -9.17 14.84 2.66
CA SER A 26 -8.82 14.10 1.45
C SER A 26 -7.46 13.46 1.69
N ALA A 27 -7.45 12.19 2.11
CA ALA A 27 -6.24 11.40 2.04
C ALA A 27 -5.73 11.55 0.60
N GLY A 28 -4.45 11.89 0.43
CA GLY A 28 -3.87 12.12 -0.89
C GLY A 28 -4.09 10.91 -1.80
N SER A 29 -3.90 11.09 -3.11
CA SER A 29 -4.01 9.98 -4.08
C SER A 29 -3.13 8.82 -3.66
N PRO A 30 -3.66 7.59 -3.47
CA PRO A 30 -2.85 6.45 -3.01
C PRO A 30 -1.85 6.04 -4.11
N VAL A 31 -0.59 5.88 -3.72
CA VAL A 31 0.51 5.42 -4.58
C VAL A 31 1.19 4.23 -3.91
N LEU A 32 1.12 3.06 -4.53
CA LEU A 32 1.82 1.87 -4.04
C LEU A 32 3.29 1.92 -4.46
N VAL A 33 4.18 1.72 -3.50
CA VAL A 33 5.64 1.68 -3.70
C VAL A 33 6.16 0.35 -3.20
N GLU A 34 6.57 -0.51 -4.11
CA GLU A 34 7.13 -1.82 -3.82
C GLU A 34 8.66 -1.76 -3.95
N LEU A 35 9.36 -2.32 -2.98
CA LEU A 35 10.81 -2.44 -3.01
C LEU A 35 11.20 -3.92 -2.93
N PHE A 36 11.78 -4.46 -3.99
CA PHE A 36 12.40 -5.78 -4.00
C PHE A 36 13.83 -5.65 -3.46
N THR A 37 14.08 -6.28 -2.33
CA THR A 37 15.29 -6.14 -1.51
C THR A 37 15.73 -7.48 -0.93
N SER A 38 16.86 -7.53 -0.25
CA SER A 38 17.31 -8.66 0.57
C SER A 38 18.36 -8.20 1.58
N GLU A 39 18.37 -8.81 2.77
CA GLU A 39 19.45 -8.63 3.75
C GLU A 39 20.81 -9.16 3.24
N GLY A 40 20.80 -10.09 2.27
CA GLY A 40 22.01 -10.62 1.62
C GLY A 40 22.66 -9.65 0.63
N CYS A 41 21.92 -8.65 0.13
CA CYS A 41 22.33 -7.74 -0.93
C CYS A 41 23.04 -6.50 -0.36
N SER A 42 24.34 -6.30 -0.60
CA SER A 42 25.12 -5.17 -0.05
C SER A 42 24.74 -3.81 -0.61
N SER A 43 24.13 -3.75 -1.79
CA SER A 43 23.64 -2.52 -2.41
C SER A 43 22.22 -2.14 -2.00
N CYS A 44 21.50 -2.98 -1.23
CA CYS A 44 20.11 -2.78 -0.84
C CYS A 44 19.89 -1.78 0.31
N PRO A 45 20.74 -1.67 1.36
CA PRO A 45 20.47 -0.82 2.51
C PRO A 45 20.16 0.66 2.20
N PRO A 46 20.76 1.32 1.19
CA PRO A 46 20.36 2.68 0.82
C PRO A 46 18.92 2.78 0.29
N ALA A 47 18.41 1.74 -0.40
CA ALA A 47 17.03 1.69 -0.87
C ALA A 47 16.04 1.38 0.26
N ASP A 48 16.42 0.53 1.22
CA ASP A 48 15.64 0.27 2.44
C ASP A 48 15.49 1.55 3.26
N ALA A 49 16.57 2.34 3.38
CA ALA A 49 16.52 3.66 4.02
C ALA A 49 15.61 4.63 3.25
N MET A 50 15.60 4.59 1.93
CA MET A 50 14.69 5.37 1.10
C MET A 50 13.24 4.97 1.35
N LEU A 51 12.93 3.66 1.38
CA LEU A 51 11.58 3.17 1.67
C LEU A 51 11.11 3.63 3.06
N THR A 52 11.98 3.57 4.06
CA THR A 52 11.72 4.06 5.42
C THR A 52 11.38 5.56 5.43
N LYS A 53 12.13 6.34 4.66
CA LYS A 53 11.89 7.78 4.51
C LYS A 53 10.53 8.05 3.83
N LEU A 54 10.21 7.33 2.77
CA LEU A 54 8.93 7.48 2.07
C LEU A 54 7.75 7.15 2.98
N ASP A 55 7.85 6.06 3.78
CA ASP A 55 6.83 5.65 4.73
C ASP A 55 6.58 6.71 5.82
N GLY A 56 7.65 7.23 6.42
CA GLY A 56 7.57 8.15 7.55
C GLY A 56 7.31 9.60 7.19
N GLU A 57 7.92 10.10 6.12
CA GLU A 57 7.90 11.54 5.78
C GLU A 57 6.80 11.92 4.80
N GLN A 58 6.28 10.97 3.99
CA GLN A 58 5.24 11.22 2.98
C GLN A 58 5.56 12.46 2.11
N PRO A 59 6.72 12.51 1.43
CA PRO A 59 7.27 13.76 0.90
C PRO A 59 6.52 14.34 -0.31
N ILE A 60 5.54 13.63 -0.85
CA ILE A 60 4.78 14.04 -2.05
C ILE A 60 3.45 14.65 -1.63
N ALA A 61 3.32 15.94 -1.72
CA ALA A 61 2.08 16.65 -1.38
C ALA A 61 0.90 16.15 -2.23
N GLY A 62 -0.21 15.80 -1.59
CA GLY A 62 -1.40 15.29 -2.27
C GLY A 62 -1.32 13.83 -2.69
N ALA A 63 -0.28 13.09 -2.30
CA ALA A 63 -0.20 11.64 -2.38
C ALA A 63 -0.23 11.01 -0.99
N GLN A 64 -0.74 9.80 -0.90
CA GLN A 64 -0.56 8.88 0.22
C GLN A 64 0.34 7.75 -0.26
N LEU A 65 1.60 7.73 0.16
CA LEU A 65 2.52 6.68 -0.21
C LEU A 65 2.26 5.44 0.65
N ILE A 66 1.91 4.35 0.01
CA ILE A 66 1.71 3.04 0.63
C ILE A 66 2.91 2.20 0.23
N VAL A 67 3.82 1.97 1.18
CA VAL A 67 5.08 1.27 0.89
C VAL A 67 5.00 -0.20 1.27
N LEU A 68 5.76 -1.05 0.56
CA LEU A 68 5.84 -2.49 0.77
C LEU A 68 7.27 -2.96 0.44
N GLY A 69 7.94 -3.59 1.42
CA GLY A 69 9.25 -4.20 1.26
C GLY A 69 9.10 -5.71 1.01
N GLU A 70 9.58 -6.18 -0.11
CA GLU A 70 9.47 -7.56 -0.58
C GLU A 70 10.84 -8.18 -0.66
N HIS A 71 11.14 -9.08 0.30
CA HIS A 71 12.44 -9.73 0.40
C HIS A 71 12.49 -10.94 -0.52
N VAL A 72 13.37 -10.88 -1.52
CA VAL A 72 13.58 -11.96 -2.50
C VAL A 72 14.52 -13.03 -1.98
N ASP A 73 14.32 -14.30 -2.40
CA ASP A 73 15.04 -15.46 -1.87
C ASP A 73 16.31 -15.85 -2.65
N TYR A 74 16.56 -15.24 -3.81
CA TYR A 74 17.74 -15.61 -4.61
C TYR A 74 19.08 -15.13 -4.05
N TRP A 75 19.09 -14.37 -2.95
CA TRP A 75 20.27 -14.00 -2.17
C TRP A 75 20.56 -14.98 -1.00
N ASP A 76 19.64 -15.86 -0.66
CA ASP A 76 19.71 -16.71 0.54
C ASP A 76 20.88 -17.72 0.54
N HIS A 77 21.53 -17.93 -0.58
CA HIS A 77 22.65 -18.88 -0.73
C HIS A 77 24.05 -18.27 -0.50
N ASP A 78 24.15 -16.94 -0.31
CA ASP A 78 25.43 -16.24 -0.15
C ASP A 78 25.90 -16.12 1.31
N GLY A 79 25.62 -17.14 2.12
CA GLY A 79 26.06 -17.25 3.52
C GLY A 79 25.15 -16.55 4.54
N TRP A 80 24.02 -16.00 4.11
CA TRP A 80 22.96 -15.47 4.95
C TRP A 80 21.59 -15.87 4.40
N LYS A 81 20.73 -16.39 5.26
CA LYS A 81 19.33 -16.61 4.92
C LYS A 81 18.49 -15.50 5.52
N ASP A 82 17.90 -14.69 4.67
CA ASP A 82 16.98 -13.62 5.06
C ASP A 82 15.69 -14.21 5.66
N ALA A 83 15.39 -13.84 6.90
CA ALA A 83 14.22 -14.38 7.61
C ALA A 83 12.87 -13.91 7.01
N TYR A 84 12.90 -12.88 6.20
CA TYR A 84 11.73 -12.28 5.56
C TYR A 84 11.59 -12.70 4.09
N SER A 85 12.60 -13.35 3.52
CA SER A 85 12.58 -13.77 2.12
C SER A 85 11.47 -14.76 1.81
N SER A 86 10.97 -14.68 0.58
CA SER A 86 9.99 -15.62 0.06
C SER A 86 10.13 -15.76 -1.45
N HIS A 87 10.01 -16.99 -1.94
CA HIS A 87 10.00 -17.28 -3.37
C HIS A 87 8.83 -16.57 -4.09
N ALA A 88 7.70 -16.40 -3.41
CA ALA A 88 6.56 -15.64 -3.96
C ALA A 88 6.91 -14.19 -4.32
N PHE A 89 7.82 -13.55 -3.58
CA PHE A 89 8.28 -12.21 -3.90
C PHE A 89 9.28 -12.20 -5.07
N THR A 90 10.09 -13.23 -5.20
CA THR A 90 10.93 -13.46 -6.39
C THR A 90 10.06 -13.64 -7.64
N GLU A 91 9.02 -14.48 -7.58
CA GLU A 91 8.08 -14.67 -8.70
C GLU A 91 7.37 -13.36 -9.07
N ARG A 92 6.92 -12.58 -8.08
CA ARG A 92 6.32 -11.26 -8.32
C ARG A 92 7.28 -10.29 -8.98
N GLN A 93 8.54 -10.28 -8.57
CA GLN A 93 9.59 -9.48 -9.21
C GLN A 93 9.84 -9.92 -10.66
N GLU A 94 9.85 -11.22 -10.93
CA GLU A 94 9.99 -11.76 -12.27
C GLU A 94 8.81 -11.37 -13.18
N ASP A 95 7.58 -11.31 -12.64
CA ASP A 95 6.42 -10.80 -13.37
C ASP A 95 6.65 -9.34 -13.79
N TYR A 96 7.18 -8.51 -12.89
CA TYR A 96 7.58 -7.15 -13.23
C TYR A 96 8.74 -7.11 -14.23
N ALA A 97 9.75 -7.98 -14.09
CA ALA A 97 10.84 -8.05 -15.06
C ALA A 97 10.32 -8.35 -16.47
N ARG A 98 9.39 -9.31 -16.60
CA ARG A 98 8.70 -9.60 -17.87
C ARG A 98 7.90 -8.40 -18.39
N ARG A 99 7.14 -7.76 -17.50
CA ARG A 99 6.33 -6.59 -17.85
C ARG A 99 7.16 -5.43 -18.36
N PHE A 100 8.28 -5.13 -17.72
CA PHE A 100 9.18 -4.05 -18.10
C PHE A 100 10.23 -4.44 -19.14
N ARG A 101 10.21 -5.70 -19.61
CA ARG A 101 11.14 -6.25 -20.60
C ARG A 101 12.60 -6.14 -20.15
N LEU A 102 12.84 -6.38 -18.88
CA LEU A 102 14.20 -6.48 -18.35
C LEU A 102 14.83 -7.81 -18.75
N SER A 103 16.14 -7.85 -18.94
CA SER A 103 16.90 -9.08 -19.20
C SER A 103 16.86 -10.03 -18.02
N GLU A 104 16.88 -9.45 -16.80
CA GLU A 104 16.87 -10.18 -15.54
C GLU A 104 16.33 -9.28 -14.41
N PRO A 105 15.76 -9.85 -13.33
CA PRO A 105 15.45 -9.12 -12.11
C PRO A 105 16.73 -8.65 -11.42
N PHE A 106 16.66 -7.59 -10.64
CA PHE A 106 17.80 -7.05 -9.89
C PHE A 106 17.36 -6.44 -8.55
N THR A 107 18.24 -6.39 -7.57
CA THR A 107 18.03 -5.66 -6.33
C THR A 107 19.10 -4.57 -6.14
N PRO A 108 18.71 -3.45 -5.48
CA PRO A 108 17.37 -3.10 -5.04
C PRO A 108 16.52 -2.55 -6.20
N GLN A 109 15.38 -3.17 -6.48
CA GLN A 109 14.45 -2.67 -7.50
C GLN A 109 13.23 -2.03 -6.82
N MET A 110 12.93 -0.78 -7.15
CA MET A 110 11.70 -0.11 -6.73
C MET A 110 10.71 -0.05 -7.89
N VAL A 111 9.46 -0.39 -7.58
CA VAL A 111 8.34 -0.31 -8.53
C VAL A 111 7.31 0.64 -7.95
N VAL A 112 6.89 1.62 -8.73
CA VAL A 112 5.88 2.62 -8.36
C VAL A 112 4.61 2.37 -9.15
N ASP A 113 3.52 2.05 -8.45
CA ASP A 113 2.19 1.73 -9.03
C ASP A 113 2.21 0.70 -10.15
N GLY A 114 3.14 -0.27 -10.15
CA GLY A 114 3.28 -1.24 -11.24
C GLY A 114 3.56 -0.61 -12.62
N ALA A 115 3.86 0.66 -12.68
CA ALA A 115 3.91 1.44 -13.92
C ALA A 115 5.29 2.07 -14.20
N ALA A 116 6.14 2.19 -13.21
CA ALA A 116 7.53 2.62 -13.33
C ALA A 116 8.43 1.75 -12.46
N GLN A 117 9.63 1.44 -12.94
CA GLN A 117 10.62 0.70 -12.17
C GLN A 117 12.00 1.38 -12.28
N MET A 118 12.79 1.27 -11.23
CA MET A 118 14.12 1.86 -11.16
C MET A 118 14.96 1.21 -10.05
N ASN A 119 16.26 1.52 -10.03
CA ASN A 119 17.07 1.24 -8.85
C ASN A 119 16.55 2.06 -7.66
N GLY A 120 16.17 1.40 -6.57
CA GLY A 120 15.55 2.00 -5.39
C GLY A 120 16.43 3.01 -4.65
N SER A 121 17.75 3.00 -4.88
CA SER A 121 18.69 3.98 -4.32
C SER A 121 18.77 5.28 -5.13
N ASN A 122 18.17 5.34 -6.32
CA ASN A 122 18.17 6.54 -7.15
C ASN A 122 17.05 7.51 -6.79
N GLY A 123 17.29 8.37 -5.80
CA GLY A 123 16.27 9.29 -5.29
C GLY A 123 15.65 10.23 -6.33
N ALA A 124 16.41 10.63 -7.37
CA ALA A 124 15.87 11.49 -8.43
C ALA A 124 14.84 10.78 -9.31
N LEU A 125 15.11 9.51 -9.67
CA LEU A 125 14.18 8.70 -10.44
C LEU A 125 12.95 8.32 -9.59
N VAL A 126 13.16 8.00 -8.31
CA VAL A 126 12.07 7.70 -7.37
C VAL A 126 11.14 8.91 -7.23
N ALA A 127 11.68 10.10 -6.95
CA ALA A 127 10.87 11.31 -6.80
C ALA A 127 10.05 11.62 -8.06
N ARG A 128 10.65 11.50 -9.23
CA ARG A 128 9.95 11.70 -10.50
C ARG A 128 8.82 10.69 -10.70
N ALA A 129 9.07 9.41 -10.44
CA ALA A 129 8.06 8.36 -10.58
C ALA A 129 6.87 8.58 -9.63
N LEU A 130 7.12 9.02 -8.39
CA LEU A 130 6.08 9.35 -7.41
C LEU A 130 5.24 10.55 -7.84
N GLU A 131 5.86 11.61 -8.36
CA GLU A 131 5.13 12.77 -8.90
C GLU A 131 4.26 12.38 -10.10
N ASP A 132 4.77 11.54 -11.01
CA ASP A 132 4.02 11.04 -12.16
C ASP A 132 2.84 10.13 -11.70
N ALA A 133 3.04 9.33 -10.65
CA ALA A 133 2.02 8.43 -10.11
C ALA A 133 0.89 9.19 -9.41
N ARG A 134 1.20 10.25 -8.66
CA ARG A 134 0.24 11.10 -7.95
C ARG A 134 -0.88 11.63 -8.84
N GLY A 135 -0.55 11.96 -10.10
CA GLY A 135 -1.49 12.52 -11.07
C GLY A 135 -2.39 11.50 -11.76
N ARG A 136 -2.24 10.20 -11.50
CA ARG A 136 -3.03 9.15 -12.17
C ARG A 136 -4.38 8.98 -11.52
N ALA A 137 -5.41 8.71 -12.36
CA ALA A 137 -6.73 8.36 -11.86
C ALA A 137 -6.67 7.03 -11.08
N LYS A 138 -7.35 6.99 -9.94
CA LYS A 138 -7.42 5.84 -9.04
C LYS A 138 -8.85 5.39 -8.83
N VAL A 139 -9.04 4.09 -8.71
CA VAL A 139 -10.28 3.48 -8.22
C VAL A 139 -10.25 3.55 -6.70
N PRO A 140 -11.29 4.06 -6.04
CA PRO A 140 -11.36 4.05 -4.59
C PRO A 140 -11.35 2.62 -4.04
N VAL A 141 -10.44 2.37 -3.12
CA VAL A 141 -10.31 1.12 -2.36
C VAL A 141 -10.43 1.47 -0.88
N ARG A 142 -11.10 0.64 -0.11
CA ARG A 142 -11.22 0.78 1.34
C ARG A 142 -11.02 -0.57 2.02
N ILE A 143 -10.40 -0.53 3.19
CA ILE A 143 -10.38 -1.62 4.16
C ILE A 143 -11.23 -1.15 5.33
N SER A 144 -12.42 -1.74 5.52
CA SER A 144 -13.38 -1.30 6.54
C SER A 144 -13.26 -2.08 7.86
N SER A 145 -12.63 -3.24 7.84
CA SER A 145 -12.31 -3.97 9.06
C SER A 145 -11.13 -4.93 8.86
N VAL A 146 -10.34 -5.13 9.92
CA VAL A 146 -9.29 -6.13 10.01
C VAL A 146 -9.39 -6.81 11.38
N THR A 147 -9.67 -8.11 11.41
CA THR A 147 -9.81 -8.89 12.64
C THR A 147 -9.01 -10.18 12.59
N ALA A 148 -8.48 -10.63 13.72
CA ALA A 148 -7.85 -11.94 13.80
C ALA A 148 -8.92 -13.04 13.87
N GLU A 149 -8.92 -13.95 12.90
CA GLU A 149 -9.76 -15.15 12.94
C GLU A 149 -9.12 -16.24 13.80
N ASN A 150 -7.81 -16.40 13.67
CA ASN A 150 -6.99 -17.33 14.45
C ASN A 150 -5.52 -16.88 14.44
N ALA A 151 -4.63 -17.66 15.03
CA ALA A 151 -3.21 -17.32 15.18
C ALA A 151 -2.45 -17.08 13.85
N LYS A 152 -3.02 -17.45 12.70
CA LYS A 152 -2.37 -17.39 11.38
C LYS A 152 -3.28 -16.85 10.27
N THR A 153 -4.43 -16.31 10.61
CA THR A 153 -5.41 -15.83 9.62
C THR A 153 -6.05 -14.53 10.09
N LEU A 154 -6.04 -13.54 9.22
CA LEU A 154 -6.83 -12.31 9.36
C LEU A 154 -8.08 -12.38 8.48
N ARG A 155 -9.19 -11.86 8.99
CA ARG A 155 -10.37 -11.48 8.20
C ARG A 155 -10.24 -10.01 7.84
N VAL A 156 -10.33 -9.72 6.56
CA VAL A 156 -10.19 -8.37 6.01
C VAL A 156 -11.41 -8.07 5.16
N HIS A 157 -12.12 -7.00 5.46
CA HIS A 157 -13.22 -6.54 4.62
C HIS A 157 -12.69 -5.51 3.62
N VAL A 158 -12.75 -5.86 2.34
CA VAL A 158 -12.21 -5.05 1.23
C VAL A 158 -13.36 -4.56 0.35
N GLU A 159 -13.41 -3.27 0.15
CA GLU A 159 -14.34 -2.59 -0.74
C GLU A 159 -13.57 -1.93 -1.87
N VAL A 160 -13.98 -2.18 -3.11
CA VAL A 160 -13.47 -1.52 -4.32
C VAL A 160 -14.65 -0.94 -5.07
N GLU A 161 -14.65 0.36 -5.30
CA GLU A 161 -15.70 1.00 -6.08
C GLU A 161 -15.68 0.54 -7.54
N ALA A 162 -16.77 0.81 -8.25
CA ALA A 162 -16.88 0.43 -9.66
C ALA A 162 -15.77 1.08 -10.50
N MET A 163 -15.05 0.28 -11.25
CA MET A 163 -14.06 0.80 -12.20
C MET A 163 -14.75 1.71 -13.23
N PRO A 164 -14.28 2.97 -13.39
CA PRO A 164 -14.84 3.90 -14.36
C PRO A 164 -14.87 3.36 -15.79
N ALA A 165 -15.86 3.81 -16.58
CA ALA A 165 -16.05 3.31 -17.95
C ALA A 165 -14.89 3.66 -18.90
N ASP A 166 -14.12 4.70 -18.62
CA ASP A 166 -12.96 5.16 -19.36
C ASP A 166 -11.64 4.45 -18.97
N PHE A 167 -11.64 3.62 -17.92
CA PHE A 167 -10.48 2.79 -17.62
C PHE A 167 -10.14 1.88 -18.80
N LYS A 168 -8.85 1.76 -19.12
CA LYS A 168 -8.38 0.96 -20.27
C LYS A 168 -8.58 -0.53 -20.02
N ALA A 169 -8.26 -1.01 -18.82
CA ALA A 169 -8.43 -2.41 -18.46
C ALA A 169 -9.90 -2.79 -18.36
N ARG A 170 -10.28 -3.94 -18.91
CA ARG A 170 -11.63 -4.52 -18.77
C ARG A 170 -11.82 -5.22 -17.43
N LYS A 171 -10.73 -5.68 -16.83
CA LYS A 171 -10.67 -6.45 -15.59
C LYS A 171 -9.36 -6.13 -14.87
N ALA A 172 -9.42 -6.04 -13.56
CA ALA A 172 -8.26 -5.93 -12.68
C ALA A 172 -8.32 -6.98 -11.57
N GLU A 173 -7.18 -7.28 -11.01
CA GLU A 173 -7.00 -8.23 -9.92
C GLU A 173 -6.94 -7.48 -8.59
N ILE A 174 -7.52 -8.08 -7.55
CA ILE A 174 -7.53 -7.50 -6.20
C ILE A 174 -6.59 -8.34 -5.36
N PHE A 175 -5.61 -7.66 -4.76
CA PHE A 175 -4.63 -8.26 -3.86
C PHE A 175 -4.80 -7.70 -2.45
N VAL A 176 -4.49 -8.53 -1.48
CA VAL A 176 -4.28 -8.13 -0.09
C VAL A 176 -2.88 -8.56 0.33
N ALA A 177 -2.09 -7.60 0.77
CA ALA A 177 -0.79 -7.84 1.39
C ALA A 177 -0.89 -7.62 2.90
N VAL A 178 -0.19 -8.46 3.65
CA VAL A 178 0.05 -8.25 5.08
C VAL A 178 1.53 -8.01 5.27
N ALA A 179 1.88 -6.97 6.02
CA ALA A 179 3.26 -6.60 6.24
C ALA A 179 3.51 -6.20 7.70
N LEU A 180 4.73 -6.46 8.18
CA LEU A 180 5.21 -5.93 9.45
C LEU A 180 5.44 -4.42 9.32
N ASN A 181 4.93 -3.62 10.23
CA ASN A 181 5.23 -2.19 10.28
C ASN A 181 6.72 -1.94 10.42
N ARG A 182 7.38 -2.74 11.28
CA ARG A 182 8.83 -2.65 11.55
C ARG A 182 9.41 -4.03 11.75
N ALA A 183 10.61 -4.21 11.25
CA ALA A 183 11.43 -5.40 11.47
C ALA A 183 12.89 -4.98 11.65
N GLU A 184 13.65 -5.77 12.40
CA GLU A 184 15.07 -5.51 12.69
C GLU A 184 15.82 -6.83 12.69
N SER A 185 16.99 -6.84 12.07
CA SER A 185 17.84 -8.02 11.98
C SER A 185 19.29 -7.68 12.27
N HIS A 186 19.97 -8.56 13.01
CA HIS A 186 21.43 -8.57 13.12
C HIS A 186 21.99 -9.58 12.11
N VAL A 187 22.54 -9.09 11.01
CA VAL A 187 23.04 -9.94 9.90
C VAL A 187 24.36 -10.57 10.29
N SER A 188 24.39 -11.89 10.49
CA SER A 188 25.59 -12.60 10.95
C SER A 188 26.41 -13.24 9.83
N GLY A 189 25.95 -13.17 8.56
CA GLY A 189 26.62 -13.75 7.39
C GLY A 189 26.40 -12.95 6.11
N GLY A 190 26.94 -13.42 4.98
CA GLY A 190 26.81 -12.77 3.68
C GLY A 190 27.49 -11.41 3.58
N GLU A 191 27.13 -10.64 2.54
CA GLU A 191 27.76 -9.35 2.22
C GLU A 191 27.49 -8.25 3.26
N ASN A 192 26.39 -8.33 4.00
CA ASN A 192 26.02 -7.37 5.05
C ASN A 192 26.40 -7.83 6.46
N LYS A 193 27.28 -8.83 6.60
CA LYS A 193 27.71 -9.37 7.90
C LYS A 193 28.12 -8.29 8.89
N GLY A 194 27.57 -8.38 10.12
CA GLY A 194 27.85 -7.48 11.24
C GLY A 194 27.03 -6.18 11.21
N ARG A 195 26.07 -6.04 10.31
CA ARG A 195 25.16 -4.89 10.28
C ARG A 195 23.87 -5.18 11.03
N ASP A 196 23.37 -4.17 11.72
CA ASP A 196 21.97 -4.11 12.18
C ASP A 196 21.16 -3.39 11.11
N ILE A 197 20.19 -4.08 10.51
CA ILE A 197 19.36 -3.54 9.43
C ILE A 197 17.94 -3.39 9.96
N ARG A 198 17.33 -2.23 9.71
CA ARG A 198 15.95 -1.93 10.04
C ARG A 198 15.15 -1.81 8.78
N HIS A 199 14.00 -2.46 8.79
CA HIS A 199 13.07 -2.48 7.68
C HIS A 199 11.70 -1.93 8.10
N VAL A 200 10.95 -1.42 7.13
CA VAL A 200 9.56 -1.00 7.29
C VAL A 200 8.70 -1.74 6.27
N ALA A 201 7.43 -1.94 6.60
CA ALA A 201 6.44 -2.52 5.69
C ALA A 201 6.89 -3.85 5.07
N VAL A 202 7.53 -4.72 5.86
CA VAL A 202 8.08 -6.00 5.39
C VAL A 202 6.94 -6.96 5.07
N ALA A 203 6.76 -7.31 3.81
CA ALA A 203 5.73 -8.22 3.36
C ALA A 203 5.87 -9.60 4.02
N GLU A 204 4.80 -10.09 4.61
CA GLU A 204 4.66 -11.48 5.04
C GLU A 204 3.93 -12.33 4.02
N SER A 205 2.94 -11.72 3.34
CA SER A 205 2.16 -12.36 2.29
C SER A 205 1.59 -11.31 1.34
N ILE A 206 1.38 -11.73 0.08
CA ILE A 206 0.59 -11.01 -0.92
C ILE A 206 -0.32 -12.05 -1.57
N GLU A 207 -1.63 -11.91 -1.41
CA GLU A 207 -2.59 -12.89 -1.90
C GLU A 207 -3.59 -12.22 -2.86
N LYS A 208 -3.82 -12.86 -4.01
CA LYS A 208 -4.92 -12.48 -4.90
C LYS A 208 -6.23 -12.96 -4.29
N VAL A 209 -7.09 -12.02 -3.90
CA VAL A 209 -8.35 -12.31 -3.21
C VAL A 209 -9.58 -12.19 -4.11
N GLY A 210 -9.40 -11.64 -5.30
CA GLY A 210 -10.52 -11.50 -6.23
C GLY A 210 -10.16 -10.78 -7.52
N THR A 211 -11.22 -10.40 -8.22
CA THR A 211 -11.13 -9.60 -9.45
C THR A 211 -12.30 -8.65 -9.52
N VAL A 212 -12.08 -7.49 -10.12
CA VAL A 212 -13.12 -6.52 -10.44
C VAL A 212 -13.16 -6.27 -11.94
N GLU A 213 -14.38 -6.25 -12.50
CA GLU A 213 -14.60 -5.94 -13.90
C GLU A 213 -15.04 -4.47 -14.06
N LYS A 214 -14.83 -3.92 -15.24
CA LYS A 214 -15.28 -2.57 -15.59
C LYS A 214 -16.78 -2.38 -15.32
N GLY A 215 -17.13 -1.30 -14.60
CA GLY A 215 -18.51 -1.01 -14.18
C GLY A 215 -19.03 -1.88 -13.03
N LYS A 216 -18.19 -2.74 -12.45
CA LYS A 216 -18.52 -3.56 -11.29
C LYS A 216 -17.73 -3.08 -10.07
N SER A 217 -18.29 -3.27 -8.89
CA SER A 217 -17.66 -3.09 -7.59
C SER A 217 -17.30 -4.45 -7.00
N PHE A 218 -16.43 -4.42 -5.99
CA PHE A 218 -16.12 -5.58 -5.16
C PHE A 218 -16.31 -5.16 -3.70
N ASP A 219 -17.02 -5.99 -2.93
CA ASP A 219 -17.34 -5.75 -1.52
C ASP A 219 -17.41 -7.12 -0.84
N ARG A 220 -16.33 -7.51 -0.16
CA ARG A 220 -16.24 -8.85 0.45
C ARG A 220 -15.30 -8.88 1.65
N GLU A 221 -15.66 -9.73 2.60
CA GLU A 221 -14.74 -10.22 3.61
C GLU A 221 -13.90 -11.37 3.02
N VAL A 222 -12.57 -11.27 3.16
CA VAL A 222 -11.61 -12.26 2.69
C VAL A 222 -10.73 -12.73 3.85
N ALA A 223 -10.29 -13.99 3.80
CA ALA A 223 -9.33 -14.54 4.75
C ALA A 223 -7.93 -14.50 4.13
N VAL A 224 -6.95 -13.91 4.82
CA VAL A 224 -5.57 -13.83 4.38
C VAL A 224 -4.64 -14.44 5.42
N LYS A 225 -3.58 -15.10 4.95
CA LYS A 225 -2.61 -15.76 5.83
C LYS A 225 -1.58 -14.77 6.34
N VAL A 226 -1.16 -14.97 7.59
CA VAL A 226 -0.07 -14.25 8.24
C VAL A 226 0.85 -15.24 8.96
N LYS A 227 2.09 -14.86 9.21
CA LYS A 227 3.00 -15.69 10.00
C LYS A 227 2.51 -15.81 11.45
N SER A 228 1.99 -14.74 12.04
CA SER A 228 1.43 -14.70 13.39
C SER A 228 0.51 -13.50 13.59
N THR A 229 -0.60 -13.69 14.32
CA THR A 229 -1.46 -12.60 14.80
C THR A 229 -1.11 -12.15 16.23
N GLY A 230 0.02 -12.60 16.80
CA GLY A 230 0.42 -12.33 18.18
C GLY A 230 0.74 -10.86 18.46
N ASP A 231 1.10 -10.09 17.45
CA ASP A 231 1.35 -8.64 17.55
C ASP A 231 0.63 -7.90 16.40
N LEU A 232 -0.67 -7.74 16.53
CA LEU A 232 -1.48 -7.00 15.55
C LEU A 232 -1.04 -5.53 15.43
N GLY A 233 -0.49 -4.94 16.51
CA GLY A 233 0.00 -3.56 16.48
C GLY A 233 1.19 -3.35 15.55
N ASN A 234 1.95 -4.40 15.27
CA ASN A 234 3.05 -4.38 14.31
C ASN A 234 2.64 -4.83 12.88
N LEU A 235 1.36 -5.10 12.63
CA LEU A 235 0.87 -5.46 11.31
C LEU A 235 0.16 -4.29 10.62
N ARG A 236 0.37 -4.18 9.33
CA ARG A 236 -0.44 -3.39 8.40
C ARG A 236 -1.02 -4.30 7.33
N VAL A 237 -2.22 -3.95 6.88
CA VAL A 237 -2.89 -4.61 5.76
C VAL A 237 -3.00 -3.60 4.62
N ILE A 238 -2.62 -4.03 3.43
CA ILE A 238 -2.66 -3.23 2.21
C ILE A 238 -3.55 -3.95 1.21
N ALA A 239 -4.61 -3.31 0.74
CA ALA A 239 -5.42 -3.80 -0.37
C ALA A 239 -5.10 -2.98 -1.61
N PHE A 240 -4.90 -3.63 -2.75
CA PHE A 240 -4.66 -2.93 -3.99
C PHE A 240 -5.30 -3.61 -5.20
N VAL A 241 -5.60 -2.81 -6.20
CA VAL A 241 -6.20 -3.23 -7.47
C VAL A 241 -5.17 -3.05 -8.56
N GLN A 242 -4.79 -4.14 -9.21
CA GLN A 242 -3.75 -4.18 -10.22
C GLN A 242 -4.28 -4.73 -11.55
N GLU A 243 -3.95 -4.10 -12.65
CA GLU A 243 -4.19 -4.65 -13.98
C GLU A 243 -3.45 -5.98 -14.14
N ALA A 244 -3.99 -6.89 -14.95
CA ALA A 244 -3.40 -8.21 -15.18
C ALA A 244 -1.93 -8.12 -15.65
N ASP A 245 -1.22 -9.24 -15.52
CA ASP A 245 0.18 -9.39 -15.93
C ASP A 245 1.12 -8.35 -15.31
N ALA A 246 1.03 -8.21 -13.98
CA ALA A 246 1.77 -7.22 -13.19
C ALA A 246 1.64 -5.78 -13.76
N GLY A 247 0.45 -5.44 -14.25
CA GLY A 247 0.16 -4.15 -14.84
C GLY A 247 0.09 -3.02 -13.81
N ALA A 248 -0.47 -1.88 -14.22
CA ALA A 248 -0.56 -0.72 -13.34
C ALA A 248 -1.45 -0.98 -12.12
N VAL A 249 -1.03 -0.48 -10.95
CA VAL A 249 -1.87 -0.42 -9.76
C VAL A 249 -2.79 0.80 -9.87
N VAL A 250 -4.07 0.52 -9.97
CA VAL A 250 -5.11 1.51 -10.25
C VAL A 250 -5.90 1.93 -9.01
N GLY A 251 -5.58 1.38 -7.86
CA GLY A 251 -6.17 1.76 -6.57
C GLY A 251 -5.48 1.02 -5.42
N ALA A 252 -5.36 1.66 -4.28
CA ALA A 252 -4.80 1.04 -3.08
C ALA A 252 -5.37 1.67 -1.81
N ALA A 253 -5.35 0.91 -0.72
CA ALA A 253 -5.66 1.38 0.63
C ALA A 253 -4.78 0.65 1.65
N MET A 254 -4.57 1.26 2.81
CA MET A 254 -3.84 0.67 3.92
C MET A 254 -4.60 0.89 5.22
N SER A 255 -4.59 -0.12 6.08
CA SER A 255 -5.14 -0.08 7.44
C SER A 255 -4.18 -0.75 8.42
N GLY A 256 -4.17 -0.31 9.67
CA GLY A 256 -3.54 -1.07 10.74
C GLY A 256 -4.34 -2.35 11.04
N ALA A 257 -3.69 -3.42 11.43
CA ALA A 257 -4.40 -4.59 11.93
C ALA A 257 -4.93 -4.30 13.34
N GLY A 258 -6.23 -4.62 13.59
CA GLY A 258 -6.88 -4.35 14.88
C GLY A 258 -7.64 -3.01 14.95
N GLN A 259 -7.88 -2.38 13.81
CA GLN A 259 -8.77 -1.22 13.67
C GLN A 259 -10.12 -1.63 13.09
#